data_439e89675c1b4423f2bfd605ccac102d
#
_entry.id   439e89675c1b4423f2bfd605ccac102d
#
_cell.length_a   1.000
_cell.length_b   1.000
_cell.length_c   1.000
_cell.angle_alpha   90.00
_cell.angle_beta   90.00
_cell.angle_gamma   90.00
#
_symmetry.space_group_name_H-M   'P 1'
#
loop_
_entity.id
_entity.type
_entity.pdbx_description
1 polymer ?
#
loop_
_entity_poly.entity_id
_entity_poly.type
_entity_poly.pdbx_seq_one_letter_code
_entity_poly.pdbx_strand_id
1 'polypeptide(L)'
;VRAQEGEAVFDLVETIRQSSIRFRRHEDRAARRELEATLDSLSRDQTIDVVRAFSYFSHLSNIAEDQHHIRRSRAHQIAGSAPKEGSLAHAIERAFDAGMGSAELAAFFDTAHVIPVLTAHPTEVQRKSILNCQMAIARLLDERDRMQLTPDEQEANFDGLRRAVLTLW
;
A
#
# COMPACT_ATOMS: atom_id res chain seq x y z
N VAL A 1 -0.79 14.45 -10.13
CA VAL A 1 -0.35 14.76 -11.51
C VAL A 1 -1.01 16.04 -12.00
N ARG A 2 -2.34 16.05 -12.22
CA ARG A 2 -3.07 17.20 -12.81
C ARG A 2 -2.77 18.54 -12.12
N ALA A 3 -2.75 18.56 -10.79
CA ALA A 3 -2.52 19.77 -10.00
C ALA A 3 -1.05 20.25 -10.03
N GLN A 4 -0.11 19.42 -10.42
CA GLN A 4 1.33 19.73 -10.41
C GLN A 4 1.89 19.95 -11.81
N GLU A 5 1.53 19.06 -12.75
CA GLU A 5 2.09 19.02 -14.12
C GLU A 5 1.07 19.40 -15.21
N GLY A 6 -0.17 19.70 -14.83
CA GLY A 6 -1.22 20.11 -15.73
C GLY A 6 -1.98 18.96 -16.40
N GLU A 7 -2.93 19.35 -17.25
CA GLU A 7 -3.89 18.43 -17.89
C GLU A 7 -3.21 17.50 -18.91
N ALA A 8 -2.32 18.02 -19.73
CA ALA A 8 -1.66 17.25 -20.79
C ALA A 8 -0.86 16.05 -20.25
N VAL A 9 -0.11 16.25 -19.15
CA VAL A 9 0.64 15.16 -18.50
C VAL A 9 -0.31 14.19 -17.82
N PHE A 10 -1.39 14.68 -17.22
CA PHE A 10 -2.42 13.82 -16.66
C PHE A 10 -3.06 12.90 -17.70
N ASP A 11 -3.45 13.44 -18.85
CA ASP A 11 -4.06 12.68 -19.95
C ASP A 11 -3.09 11.65 -20.53
N LEU A 12 -1.81 12.01 -20.64
CA LEU A 12 -0.76 11.08 -21.07
C LEU A 12 -0.64 9.89 -20.11
N VAL A 13 -0.52 10.16 -18.80
CA VAL A 13 -0.42 9.13 -17.76
C VAL A 13 -1.67 8.23 -17.76
N GLU A 14 -2.86 8.81 -17.92
CA GLU A 14 -4.12 8.08 -17.97
C GLU A 14 -4.23 7.20 -19.22
N THR A 15 -3.79 7.70 -20.38
CA THR A 15 -3.73 6.93 -21.62
C THR A 15 -2.81 5.71 -21.47
N ILE A 16 -1.61 5.88 -20.92
CA ILE A 16 -0.67 4.80 -20.67
C ILE A 16 -1.28 3.78 -19.69
N ARG A 17 -1.92 4.26 -18.63
CA ARG A 17 -2.58 3.40 -17.64
C ARG A 17 -3.68 2.55 -18.26
N GLN A 18 -4.57 3.16 -19.04
CA GLN A 18 -5.69 2.47 -19.68
C GLN A 18 -5.23 1.46 -20.74
N SER A 19 -4.27 1.81 -21.59
CA SER A 19 -3.69 0.90 -22.57
C SER A 19 -3.00 -0.29 -21.91
N SER A 20 -2.29 -0.06 -20.79
CA SER A 20 -1.67 -1.11 -19.99
C SER A 20 -2.71 -2.07 -19.39
N ILE A 21 -3.83 -1.55 -18.87
CA ILE A 21 -4.91 -2.37 -18.32
C ILE A 21 -5.58 -3.19 -19.42
N ARG A 22 -5.90 -2.60 -20.57
CA ARG A 22 -6.49 -3.31 -21.72
C ARG A 22 -5.58 -4.45 -22.18
N PHE A 23 -4.29 -4.17 -22.33
CA PHE A 23 -3.31 -5.18 -22.71
C PHE A 23 -3.26 -6.34 -21.71
N ARG A 24 -3.14 -6.04 -20.40
CA ARG A 24 -2.98 -7.10 -19.37
C ARG A 24 -4.24 -7.92 -19.11
N ARG A 25 -5.42 -7.28 -19.16
CA ARG A 25 -6.69 -7.97 -18.84
C ARG A 25 -7.28 -8.76 -20.01
N HIS A 26 -7.06 -8.28 -21.21
CA HIS A 26 -7.71 -8.82 -22.41
C HIS A 26 -6.72 -9.38 -23.44
N GLU A 27 -5.42 -9.39 -23.10
CA GLU A 27 -4.33 -9.78 -24.04
C GLU A 27 -4.41 -9.05 -25.39
N ASP A 28 -4.94 -7.82 -25.36
CA ASP A 28 -5.19 -7.00 -26.54
C ASP A 28 -3.87 -6.57 -27.18
N ARG A 29 -3.53 -7.23 -28.31
CA ARG A 29 -2.31 -6.93 -29.06
C ARG A 29 -2.32 -5.54 -29.72
N ALA A 30 -3.49 -4.96 -29.97
CA ALA A 30 -3.59 -3.61 -30.48
C ALA A 30 -3.26 -2.60 -29.37
N ALA A 31 -3.82 -2.79 -28.18
CA ALA A 31 -3.48 -1.98 -27.01
C ALA A 31 -2.00 -2.06 -26.63
N ARG A 32 -1.36 -3.22 -26.82
CA ARG A 32 0.09 -3.37 -26.62
C ARG A 32 0.89 -2.50 -27.60
N ARG A 33 0.57 -2.55 -28.90
CA ARG A 33 1.26 -1.73 -29.91
C ARG A 33 1.05 -0.25 -29.69
N GLU A 34 -0.16 0.15 -29.32
CA GLU A 34 -0.49 1.53 -28.97
C GLU A 34 0.34 2.01 -27.77
N LEU A 35 0.44 1.18 -26.74
CA LEU A 35 1.26 1.45 -25.55
C LEU A 35 2.75 1.60 -25.90
N GLU A 36 3.30 0.64 -26.65
CA GLU A 36 4.71 0.67 -27.09
C GLU A 36 4.98 1.93 -27.92
N ALA A 37 4.14 2.25 -28.90
CA ALA A 37 4.29 3.47 -29.71
C ALA A 37 4.19 4.76 -28.87
N THR A 38 3.28 4.79 -27.89
CA THR A 38 3.16 5.95 -26.97
C THR A 38 4.43 6.10 -26.15
N LEU A 39 4.95 5.01 -25.57
CA LEU A 39 6.16 5.04 -24.73
C LEU A 39 7.40 5.45 -25.55
N ASP A 40 7.53 4.95 -26.76
CA ASP A 40 8.67 5.27 -27.66
C ASP A 40 8.63 6.74 -28.13
N SER A 41 7.47 7.38 -28.14
CA SER A 41 7.31 8.77 -28.56
C SER A 41 7.56 9.79 -27.45
N LEU A 42 7.74 9.34 -26.17
CA LEU A 42 7.90 10.24 -25.02
C LEU A 42 9.20 11.05 -25.13
N SER A 43 9.09 12.33 -24.84
CA SER A 43 10.28 13.14 -24.54
C SER A 43 10.89 12.73 -23.20
N ARG A 44 12.13 13.17 -22.95
CA ARG A 44 12.81 12.92 -21.68
C ARG A 44 12.00 13.42 -20.46
N ASP A 45 11.44 14.62 -20.56
CA ASP A 45 10.68 15.23 -19.47
C ASP A 45 9.36 14.47 -19.26
N GLN A 46 8.64 14.13 -20.32
CA GLN A 46 7.45 13.29 -20.24
C GLN A 46 7.75 11.91 -19.63
N THR A 47 8.90 11.32 -19.97
CA THR A 47 9.32 10.04 -19.34
C THR A 47 9.50 10.18 -17.84
N ILE A 48 10.14 11.26 -17.39
CA ILE A 48 10.32 11.54 -15.95
C ILE A 48 8.97 11.70 -15.27
N ASP A 49 8.06 12.46 -15.84
CA ASP A 49 6.72 12.69 -15.27
C ASP A 49 5.89 11.41 -15.20
N VAL A 50 5.92 10.59 -16.24
CA VAL A 50 5.25 9.28 -16.26
C VAL A 50 5.82 8.34 -15.20
N VAL A 51 7.15 8.20 -15.12
CA VAL A 51 7.80 7.34 -14.11
C VAL A 51 7.47 7.83 -12.71
N ARG A 52 7.54 9.14 -12.47
CA ARG A 52 7.18 9.77 -11.20
C ARG A 52 5.72 9.48 -10.84
N ALA A 53 4.79 9.68 -11.77
CA ALA A 53 3.37 9.44 -11.55
C ALA A 53 3.08 8.00 -11.12
N PHE A 54 3.64 7.01 -11.81
CA PHE A 54 3.45 5.60 -11.46
C PHE A 54 4.16 5.20 -10.16
N SER A 55 5.33 5.77 -9.86
CA SER A 55 6.02 5.54 -8.59
C SER A 55 5.18 6.02 -7.41
N TYR A 56 4.67 7.24 -7.46
CA TYR A 56 3.82 7.75 -6.38
C TYR A 56 2.47 7.07 -6.31
N PHE A 57 1.88 6.69 -7.45
CA PHE A 57 0.69 5.85 -7.45
C PHE A 57 0.93 4.53 -6.71
N SER A 58 2.06 3.87 -6.95
CA SER A 58 2.42 2.62 -6.26
C SER A 58 2.60 2.84 -4.76
N HIS A 59 3.29 3.91 -4.34
CA HIS A 59 3.43 4.25 -2.92
C HIS A 59 2.07 4.49 -2.25
N LEU A 60 1.20 5.27 -2.87
CA LEU A 60 -0.14 5.55 -2.34
C LEU A 60 -1.02 4.30 -2.29
N SER A 61 -0.92 3.43 -3.30
CA SER A 61 -1.63 2.15 -3.33
C SER A 61 -1.18 1.23 -2.19
N ASN A 62 0.12 1.13 -1.94
CA ASN A 62 0.67 0.34 -0.85
C ASN A 62 0.17 0.85 0.51
N ILE A 63 0.20 2.17 0.74
CA ILE A 63 -0.33 2.77 1.98
C ILE A 63 -1.82 2.45 2.14
N ALA A 64 -2.61 2.60 1.07
CA ALA A 64 -4.05 2.33 1.10
C ALA A 64 -4.35 0.85 1.37
N GLU A 65 -3.56 -0.07 0.80
CA GLU A 65 -3.67 -1.51 1.00
C GLU A 65 -3.33 -1.90 2.44
N ASP A 66 -2.24 -1.37 2.99
CA ASP A 66 -1.86 -1.58 4.39
C ASP A 66 -2.94 -1.09 5.36
N GLN A 67 -3.48 0.11 5.15
CA GLN A 67 -4.56 0.65 5.96
C GLN A 67 -5.85 -0.17 5.83
N HIS A 68 -6.17 -0.64 4.61
CA HIS A 68 -7.30 -1.55 4.42
C HIS A 68 -7.11 -2.86 5.19
N HIS A 69 -5.90 -3.41 5.20
CA HIS A 69 -5.57 -4.63 5.94
C HIS A 69 -5.71 -4.45 7.46
N ILE A 70 -5.21 -3.35 7.99
CA ILE A 70 -5.34 -2.98 9.41
C ILE A 70 -6.82 -2.84 9.78
N ARG A 71 -7.61 -2.11 8.99
CA ARG A 71 -9.05 -1.93 9.20
C ARG A 71 -9.81 -3.26 9.20
N ARG A 72 -9.54 -4.15 8.24
CA ARG A 72 -10.15 -5.47 8.18
C ARG A 72 -9.79 -6.32 9.39
N SER A 73 -8.53 -6.34 9.78
CA SER A 73 -8.07 -7.09 10.95
C SER A 73 -8.75 -6.61 12.22
N ARG A 74 -8.88 -5.29 12.39
CA ARG A 74 -9.61 -4.68 13.51
C ARG A 74 -11.10 -5.06 13.49
N ALA A 75 -11.77 -5.02 12.33
CA ALA A 75 -13.17 -5.40 12.21
C ALA A 75 -13.40 -6.87 12.61
N HIS A 76 -12.51 -7.78 12.22
CA HIS A 76 -12.55 -9.18 12.64
C HIS A 76 -12.38 -9.34 14.16
N GLN A 77 -11.45 -8.60 14.77
CA GLN A 77 -11.24 -8.63 16.22
C GLN A 77 -12.48 -8.12 16.97
N ILE A 78 -13.06 -7.00 16.53
CA ILE A 78 -14.29 -6.44 17.14
C ILE A 78 -15.47 -7.41 17.02
N ALA A 79 -15.60 -8.10 15.89
CA ALA A 79 -16.65 -9.09 15.64
C ALA A 79 -16.46 -10.41 16.42
N GLY A 80 -15.34 -10.58 17.14
CA GLY A 80 -15.02 -11.85 17.83
C GLY A 80 -14.88 -13.03 16.86
N SER A 81 -14.49 -12.77 15.61
CA SER A 81 -14.30 -13.81 14.60
C SER A 81 -13.19 -14.79 15.01
N ALA A 82 -13.27 -16.03 14.49
CA ALA A 82 -12.21 -17.03 14.70
C ALA A 82 -10.83 -16.47 14.30
N PRO A 83 -9.76 -16.93 14.97
CA PRO A 83 -8.41 -16.51 14.67
C PRO A 83 -8.06 -16.67 13.20
N LYS A 84 -7.42 -15.65 12.64
CA LYS A 84 -7.06 -15.61 11.22
C LYS A 84 -5.94 -16.59 10.94
N GLU A 85 -6.02 -17.29 9.82
CA GLU A 85 -4.92 -18.12 9.30
C GLU A 85 -3.61 -17.29 9.23
N GLY A 86 -2.51 -17.91 9.68
CA GLY A 86 -1.21 -17.25 9.81
C GLY A 86 -1.02 -16.42 11.08
N SER A 87 -2.04 -16.32 11.96
CA SER A 87 -1.89 -15.72 13.29
C SER A 87 -1.36 -16.74 14.31
N LEU A 88 -0.70 -16.24 15.35
CA LEU A 88 -0.24 -17.07 16.47
C LEU A 88 -1.42 -17.78 17.16
N ALA A 89 -2.54 -17.10 17.36
CA ALA A 89 -3.75 -17.67 17.94
C ALA A 89 -4.26 -18.88 17.13
N HIS A 90 -4.34 -18.74 15.80
CA HIS A 90 -4.74 -19.85 14.91
C HIS A 90 -3.75 -21.01 14.97
N ALA A 91 -2.44 -20.73 15.01
CA ALA A 91 -1.41 -21.78 15.14
C ALA A 91 -1.53 -22.54 16.46
N ILE A 92 -1.79 -21.83 17.57
CA ILE A 92 -2.01 -22.44 18.89
C ILE A 92 -3.28 -23.30 18.91
N GLU A 93 -4.40 -22.81 18.38
CA GLU A 93 -5.64 -23.61 18.25
C GLU A 93 -5.37 -24.89 17.47
N ARG A 94 -4.73 -24.81 16.33
CA ARG A 94 -4.36 -25.99 15.54
C ARG A 94 -3.43 -26.96 16.28
N ALA A 95 -2.53 -26.45 17.10
CA ALA A 95 -1.67 -27.28 17.92
C ALA A 95 -2.48 -28.09 18.95
N PHE A 96 -3.45 -27.45 19.63
CA PHE A 96 -4.37 -28.13 20.53
C PHE A 96 -5.27 -29.13 19.81
N ASP A 97 -5.81 -28.78 18.66
CA ASP A 97 -6.64 -29.69 17.84
C ASP A 97 -5.84 -30.92 17.37
N ALA A 98 -4.54 -30.78 17.16
CA ALA A 98 -3.62 -31.87 16.84
C ALA A 98 -3.23 -32.71 18.06
N GLY A 99 -3.74 -32.40 19.26
CA GLY A 99 -3.51 -33.15 20.50
C GLY A 99 -2.30 -32.67 21.32
N MET A 100 -1.69 -31.54 20.97
CA MET A 100 -0.59 -30.96 21.75
C MET A 100 -1.13 -30.43 23.09
N GLY A 101 -0.51 -30.83 24.21
CA GLY A 101 -0.87 -30.34 25.54
C GLY A 101 -0.26 -28.97 25.86
N SER A 102 -0.83 -28.27 26.85
CA SER A 102 -0.32 -26.96 27.29
C SER A 102 1.13 -27.04 27.80
N ALA A 103 1.51 -28.14 28.42
CA ALA A 103 2.89 -28.35 28.90
C ALA A 103 3.90 -28.52 27.75
N GLU A 104 3.50 -29.20 26.68
CA GLU A 104 4.33 -29.37 25.47
C GLU A 104 4.49 -28.02 24.74
N LEU A 105 3.41 -27.25 24.66
CA LEU A 105 3.44 -25.93 24.07
C LEU A 105 4.33 -24.96 24.86
N ALA A 106 4.24 -25.00 26.20
CA ALA A 106 5.12 -24.22 27.08
C ALA A 106 6.59 -24.62 26.89
N ALA A 107 6.91 -25.93 26.89
CA ALA A 107 8.26 -26.41 26.66
C ALA A 107 8.82 -26.02 25.27
N PHE A 108 7.98 -25.97 24.25
CA PHE A 108 8.36 -25.45 22.94
C PHE A 108 8.76 -23.96 23.02
N PHE A 109 7.96 -23.12 23.67
CA PHE A 109 8.27 -21.68 23.80
C PHE A 109 9.45 -21.38 24.72
N ASP A 110 9.75 -22.25 25.71
CA ASP A 110 10.93 -22.10 26.55
C ASP A 110 12.25 -22.23 25.77
N THR A 111 12.23 -22.94 24.64
CA THR A 111 13.41 -23.16 23.80
C THR A 111 13.34 -22.47 22.43
N ALA A 112 12.19 -21.91 22.07
CA ALA A 112 12.01 -21.24 20.81
C ALA A 112 12.74 -19.89 20.78
N HIS A 113 13.43 -19.62 19.66
CA HIS A 113 14.11 -18.36 19.45
C HIS A 113 13.60 -17.70 18.17
N VAL A 114 13.24 -16.43 18.25
CA VAL A 114 12.98 -15.58 17.09
C VAL A 114 14.23 -14.78 16.80
N ILE A 115 14.95 -15.17 15.73
CA ILE A 115 16.21 -14.52 15.35
C ILE A 115 15.96 -13.67 14.12
N PRO A 116 15.91 -12.33 14.25
CA PRO A 116 15.83 -11.45 13.10
C PRO A 116 17.15 -11.51 12.32
N VAL A 117 17.07 -11.87 11.04
CA VAL A 117 18.22 -11.89 10.14
C VAL A 117 18.27 -10.56 9.39
N LEU A 118 19.29 -9.75 9.70
CA LEU A 118 19.58 -8.53 8.95
C LEU A 118 20.40 -8.92 7.71
N THR A 119 19.75 -8.97 6.56
CA THR A 119 20.43 -9.22 5.29
C THR A 119 20.91 -7.91 4.69
N ALA A 120 22.09 -7.92 4.05
CA ALA A 120 22.59 -6.82 3.24
C ALA A 120 21.82 -6.72 1.90
N HIS A 121 20.50 -6.91 1.92
CA HIS A 121 19.68 -6.72 0.74
C HIS A 121 19.67 -5.23 0.42
N PRO A 122 19.89 -4.82 -0.84
CA PRO A 122 19.77 -3.41 -1.21
C PRO A 122 18.33 -2.99 -1.01
N THR A 123 18.07 -2.42 0.15
CA THR A 123 16.82 -1.75 0.42
C THR A 123 16.84 -0.42 -0.33
N GLU A 124 15.77 -0.10 -1.01
CA GLU A 124 15.58 1.20 -1.62
C GLU A 124 15.72 2.29 -0.53
N VAL A 125 16.76 3.08 -0.64
CA VAL A 125 16.99 4.19 0.28
C VAL A 125 16.09 5.35 -0.13
N GLN A 126 14.96 5.48 0.55
CA GLN A 126 14.06 6.60 0.34
C GLN A 126 14.50 7.82 1.15
N ARG A 127 14.31 9.00 0.57
CA ARG A 127 14.56 10.26 1.28
C ARG A 127 13.65 10.34 2.51
N LYS A 128 14.18 10.81 3.63
CA LYS A 128 13.40 10.98 4.87
C LYS A 128 12.16 11.84 4.68
N SER A 129 12.20 12.84 3.80
CA SER A 129 11.03 13.66 3.45
C SER A 129 9.89 12.84 2.85
N ILE A 130 10.20 11.90 1.94
CA ILE A 130 9.21 10.98 1.34
C ILE A 130 8.61 10.07 2.43
N LEU A 131 9.45 9.47 3.25
CA LEU A 131 8.99 8.63 4.38
C LEU A 131 8.09 9.40 5.33
N ASN A 132 8.44 10.66 5.66
CA ASN A 132 7.61 11.51 6.52
C ASN A 132 6.24 11.80 5.89
N CYS A 133 6.17 12.04 4.58
CA CYS A 133 4.89 12.23 3.87
C CYS A 133 4.05 10.95 3.87
N GLN A 134 4.67 9.80 3.61
CA GLN A 134 3.98 8.50 3.66
C GLN A 134 3.42 8.21 5.05
N MET A 135 4.22 8.44 6.09
CA MET A 135 3.77 8.29 7.49
C MET A 135 2.64 9.25 7.84
N ALA A 136 2.68 10.50 7.38
CA ALA A 136 1.61 11.47 7.59
C ALA A 136 0.31 11.03 6.91
N ILE A 137 0.38 10.52 5.67
CA ILE A 137 -0.78 9.97 4.95
C ILE A 137 -1.36 8.77 5.71
N ALA A 138 -0.53 7.80 6.10
CA ALA A 138 -0.96 6.62 6.85
C ALA A 138 -1.67 7.00 8.16
N ARG A 139 -1.10 7.96 8.92
CA ARG A 139 -1.69 8.45 10.17
C ARG A 139 -3.05 9.11 9.96
N LEU A 140 -3.19 9.97 8.95
CA LEU A 140 -4.45 10.64 8.65
C LEU A 140 -5.54 9.66 8.20
N LEU A 141 -5.18 8.61 7.48
CA LEU A 141 -6.11 7.53 7.13
C LEU A 141 -6.53 6.71 8.35
N ASP A 142 -5.59 6.37 9.23
CA ASP A 142 -5.86 5.64 10.48
C ASP A 142 -6.78 6.45 11.41
N GLU A 143 -6.59 7.76 11.50
CA GLU A 143 -7.44 8.67 12.26
C GLU A 143 -8.90 8.60 11.77
N ARG A 144 -9.13 8.67 10.47
CA ARG A 144 -10.48 8.53 9.86
C ARG A 144 -11.11 7.17 10.12
N ASP A 145 -10.32 6.12 10.18
CA ASP A 145 -10.82 4.75 10.40
C ASP A 145 -11.14 4.46 11.87
N ARG A 146 -10.50 5.17 12.80
CA ARG A 146 -10.66 4.91 14.24
C ARG A 146 -11.55 5.88 14.98
N MET A 147 -11.67 7.12 14.50
CA MET A 147 -12.35 8.20 15.18
C MET A 147 -13.60 8.63 14.44
N GLN A 148 -14.64 9.02 15.21
CA GLN A 148 -15.78 9.72 14.65
C GLN A 148 -15.45 11.21 14.61
N LEU A 149 -15.01 11.67 13.45
CA LEU A 149 -14.61 13.06 13.23
C LEU A 149 -15.84 13.96 13.05
N THR A 150 -15.79 15.14 13.62
CA THR A 150 -16.73 16.23 13.32
C THR A 150 -16.55 16.73 11.88
N PRO A 151 -17.52 17.47 11.29
CA PRO A 151 -17.36 18.01 9.94
C PRO A 151 -16.08 18.83 9.75
N ASP A 152 -15.74 19.69 10.69
CA ASP A 152 -14.52 20.52 10.62
C ASP A 152 -13.23 19.69 10.69
N GLU A 153 -13.23 18.66 11.54
CA GLU A 153 -12.11 17.70 11.62
C GLU A 153 -11.96 16.88 10.34
N GLN A 154 -13.07 16.48 9.70
CA GLN A 154 -13.05 15.79 8.42
C GLN A 154 -12.45 16.66 7.31
N GLU A 155 -12.82 17.94 7.26
CA GLU A 155 -12.27 18.90 6.31
C GLU A 155 -10.78 19.10 6.56
N ALA A 156 -10.38 19.34 7.81
CA ALA A 156 -8.97 19.50 8.19
C ALA A 156 -8.12 18.24 7.86
N ASN A 157 -8.67 17.05 8.12
CA ASN A 157 -8.03 15.77 7.78
C ASN A 157 -7.87 15.61 6.27
N PHE A 158 -8.91 15.93 5.49
CA PHE A 158 -8.85 15.87 4.02
C PHE A 158 -7.83 16.85 3.45
N ASP A 159 -7.77 18.08 3.95
CA ASP A 159 -6.77 19.06 3.59
C ASP A 159 -5.36 18.64 3.97
N GLY A 160 -5.21 17.97 5.11
CA GLY A 160 -3.97 17.34 5.54
C GLY A 160 -3.49 16.27 4.55
N LEU A 161 -4.40 15.37 4.16
CA LEU A 161 -4.12 14.34 3.15
C LEU A 161 -3.73 14.95 1.81
N ARG A 162 -4.48 15.94 1.34
CA ARG A 162 -4.20 16.64 0.09
C ARG A 162 -2.80 17.28 0.11
N ARG A 163 -2.45 17.99 1.19
CA ARG A 163 -1.12 18.60 1.35
C ARG A 163 -0.02 17.56 1.35
N ALA A 164 -0.17 16.46 2.11
CA ALA A 164 0.83 15.41 2.18
C ALA A 164 1.06 14.74 0.82
N VAL A 165 -0.01 14.46 0.05
CA VAL A 165 0.08 13.90 -1.30
C VAL A 165 0.75 14.89 -2.27
N LEU A 166 0.41 16.19 -2.21
CA LEU A 166 1.04 17.21 -3.06
C LEU A 166 2.52 17.44 -2.70
N THR A 167 2.88 17.26 -1.44
CA THR A 167 4.29 17.39 -0.99
C THR A 167 5.12 16.15 -1.39
N LEU A 168 4.48 15.01 -1.55
CA LEU A 168 5.12 13.79 -2.01
C LEU A 168 5.60 13.90 -3.47
N TRP A 169 4.86 14.65 -4.31
CA TRP A 169 5.17 14.88 -5.73
C TRP A 169 6.42 15.75 -5.92
#